data_350b428ab9b994c676d753688535ead7
#
_entry.id   350b428ab9b994c676d753688535ead7
#
_cell.length_a   1.000
_cell.length_b   1.000
_cell.length_c   1.000
_cell.angle_alpha   90.00
_cell.angle_beta   90.00
_cell.angle_gamma   90.00
#
_symmetry.space_group_name_H-M   'P 1'
#
loop_
_entity.id
_entity.type
_entity.pdbx_description
1 polymer ?
#
loop_
_entity_poly.entity_id
_entity_poly.type
_entity_poly.pdbx_seq_one_letter_code
_entity_poly.pdbx_strand_id
1 'polypeptide(L)'
;MSGYRALRRRILTPNMSATKLDVRGFNVKDAAAQQLLETVGATFLTGYGHAVEARTVLECEQRLEQIPERFRGFGYEGAAMGYAILDGLPFGSSRNVAKFLSGRGRQHAYMAYIGVGWAMARLPRFRWSKISVADPLMRWLVLDGFGFHQAYFATEKYVTRQYQEPEFPWPAEGPQWYANHAIDQGIGRAMWFVGGTEAELVATMIEKFPESRQPDLWSGAGLAATYAGGAGTQELETFYDRAGKYRPQVAQGSAFASTARLEAGLLVPHTGVATQVFCGMDPHQASQVSADCQPEPVDTEDLPAYELWRQRIAAAFVDLGRV
;
A
#
# COMPACT_ATOMS: atom_id res chain seq x y z
N MET A 1 -3.11 17.60 -30.76
CA MET A 1 -2.49 17.36 -29.44
C MET A 1 -3.22 16.30 -28.58
N SER A 2 -4.50 15.97 -28.83
CA SER A 2 -5.21 14.87 -28.13
C SER A 2 -4.64 13.49 -28.46
N GLY A 3 -4.30 13.24 -29.75
CA GLY A 3 -3.79 11.95 -30.20
C GLY A 3 -2.47 11.51 -29.55
N TYR A 4 -1.53 12.43 -29.29
CA TYR A 4 -0.25 12.11 -28.62
C TYR A 4 -0.46 11.59 -27.18
N ARG A 5 -1.41 12.17 -26.44
CA ARG A 5 -1.67 11.75 -25.05
C ARG A 5 -2.39 10.41 -24.98
N ALA A 6 -3.34 10.18 -25.87
CA ALA A 6 -3.98 8.88 -26.02
C ALA A 6 -2.95 7.78 -26.39
N LEU A 7 -2.01 8.10 -27.29
CA LEU A 7 -0.90 7.21 -27.63
C LEU A 7 0.02 6.98 -26.42
N ARG A 8 0.38 8.04 -25.67
CA ARG A 8 1.16 7.91 -24.42
C ARG A 8 0.50 7.00 -23.41
N ARG A 9 -0.82 7.18 -23.18
CA ARG A 9 -1.61 6.27 -22.34
C ARG A 9 -1.51 4.84 -22.84
N ARG A 10 -1.74 4.61 -24.13
CA ARG A 10 -1.70 3.25 -24.71
C ARG A 10 -0.33 2.56 -24.55
N ILE A 11 0.76 3.32 -24.67
CA ILE A 11 2.13 2.78 -24.54
C ILE A 11 2.50 2.52 -23.08
N LEU A 12 2.15 3.43 -22.17
CA LEU A 12 2.61 3.37 -20.78
C LEU A 12 1.70 2.54 -19.87
N THR A 13 0.39 2.43 -20.19
CA THR A 13 -0.56 1.70 -19.32
C THR A 13 -0.40 0.21 -19.52
N PRO A 14 -0.19 -0.57 -18.45
CA PRO A 14 -0.18 -2.02 -18.51
C PRO A 14 -1.51 -2.58 -19.02
N ASN A 15 -1.49 -3.81 -19.55
CA ASN A 15 -2.72 -4.47 -19.96
C ASN A 15 -3.62 -4.77 -18.75
N MET A 16 -4.93 -4.52 -18.91
CA MET A 16 -5.92 -4.81 -17.88
C MET A 16 -5.94 -6.28 -17.45
N SER A 17 -5.55 -7.22 -18.32
CA SER A 17 -5.42 -8.63 -17.96
C SER A 17 -4.41 -8.88 -16.83
N ALA A 18 -3.44 -7.96 -16.63
CA ALA A 18 -2.47 -8.06 -15.54
C ALA A 18 -3.12 -7.95 -14.13
N THR A 19 -4.39 -7.54 -14.04
CA THR A 19 -5.15 -7.46 -12.79
C THR A 19 -6.04 -8.69 -12.53
N LYS A 20 -6.07 -9.64 -13.47
CA LYS A 20 -6.88 -10.85 -13.34
C LYS A 20 -6.16 -11.90 -12.47
N LEU A 21 -6.90 -12.46 -11.50
CA LEU A 21 -6.34 -13.42 -10.55
C LEU A 21 -5.84 -14.69 -11.23
N ASP A 22 -6.60 -15.21 -12.21
CA ASP A 22 -6.22 -16.37 -13.00
C ASP A 22 -4.93 -16.16 -13.81
N VAL A 23 -4.79 -14.97 -14.43
CA VAL A 23 -3.56 -14.58 -15.16
C VAL A 23 -2.37 -14.47 -14.21
N ARG A 24 -2.59 -14.09 -12.96
CA ARG A 24 -1.55 -14.02 -11.92
C ARG A 24 -1.25 -15.36 -11.27
N GLY A 25 -2.13 -16.35 -11.40
CA GLY A 25 -2.03 -17.61 -10.68
C GLY A 25 -2.34 -17.43 -9.16
N PHE A 26 -3.14 -16.44 -8.80
CA PHE A 26 -3.53 -16.17 -7.42
C PHE A 26 -4.67 -17.09 -6.99
N ASN A 27 -4.79 -17.29 -5.67
CA ASN A 27 -5.92 -18.02 -5.12
C ASN A 27 -7.24 -17.29 -5.39
N VAL A 28 -8.29 -18.05 -5.60
CA VAL A 28 -9.67 -17.57 -5.76
C VAL A 28 -10.52 -18.21 -4.67
N LYS A 29 -10.76 -17.48 -3.59
CA LYS A 29 -11.61 -17.94 -2.49
C LYS A 29 -13.06 -18.16 -2.96
N ASP A 30 -13.62 -17.14 -3.59
CA ASP A 30 -14.97 -17.15 -4.16
C ASP A 30 -15.10 -16.06 -5.24
N ALA A 31 -16.24 -16.05 -5.94
CA ALA A 31 -16.50 -15.11 -7.03
C ALA A 31 -16.57 -13.64 -6.56
N ALA A 32 -17.04 -13.38 -5.34
CA ALA A 32 -17.15 -12.03 -4.79
C ALA A 32 -15.75 -11.46 -4.45
N ALA A 33 -14.90 -12.27 -3.84
CA ALA A 33 -13.51 -11.92 -3.55
C ALA A 33 -12.72 -11.69 -4.85
N GLN A 34 -12.88 -12.55 -5.86
CA GLN A 34 -12.28 -12.38 -7.17
C GLN A 34 -12.71 -11.05 -7.80
N GLN A 35 -14.02 -10.79 -7.87
CA GLN A 35 -14.53 -9.55 -8.45
C GLN A 35 -14.01 -8.32 -7.71
N LEU A 36 -13.96 -8.37 -6.38
CA LEU A 36 -13.43 -7.29 -5.56
C LEU A 36 -11.97 -6.97 -5.93
N LEU A 37 -11.09 -7.96 -5.87
CA LEU A 37 -9.66 -7.77 -6.10
C LEU A 37 -9.35 -7.35 -7.54
N GLU A 38 -10.05 -7.93 -8.52
CA GLU A 38 -9.92 -7.53 -9.93
C GLU A 38 -10.44 -6.10 -10.16
N THR A 39 -11.51 -5.68 -9.45
CA THR A 39 -12.00 -4.29 -9.51
C THR A 39 -10.99 -3.32 -8.90
N VAL A 40 -10.35 -3.68 -7.78
CA VAL A 40 -9.26 -2.90 -7.19
C VAL A 40 -8.14 -2.69 -8.21
N GLY A 41 -7.64 -3.76 -8.81
CA GLY A 41 -6.58 -3.70 -9.82
C GLY A 41 -6.97 -2.88 -11.06
N ALA A 42 -8.21 -3.07 -11.57
CA ALA A 42 -8.73 -2.32 -12.70
C ALA A 42 -8.85 -0.81 -12.39
N THR A 43 -9.29 -0.47 -11.17
CA THR A 43 -9.38 0.92 -10.71
C THR A 43 -8.01 1.57 -10.59
N PHE A 44 -7.03 0.85 -10.05
CA PHE A 44 -5.63 1.30 -10.01
C PHE A 44 -5.12 1.64 -11.42
N LEU A 45 -5.29 0.74 -12.40
CA LEU A 45 -4.86 0.99 -13.79
C LEU A 45 -5.66 2.11 -14.46
N THR A 46 -6.92 2.31 -14.07
CA THR A 46 -7.74 3.45 -14.53
C THR A 46 -7.15 4.77 -14.04
N GLY A 47 -6.82 4.87 -12.76
CA GLY A 47 -6.16 6.04 -12.19
C GLY A 47 -4.80 6.32 -12.82
N TYR A 48 -3.99 5.29 -13.01
CA TYR A 48 -2.74 5.37 -13.75
C TYR A 48 -2.96 5.96 -15.18
N GLY A 49 -3.93 5.41 -15.92
CA GLY A 49 -4.28 5.88 -17.25
C GLY A 49 -4.72 7.35 -17.26
N HIS A 50 -5.49 7.79 -16.26
CA HIS A 50 -5.89 9.20 -16.13
C HIS A 50 -4.68 10.12 -15.93
N ALA A 51 -3.73 9.76 -15.05
CA ALA A 51 -2.54 10.57 -14.81
C ALA A 51 -1.65 10.69 -16.04
N VAL A 52 -1.39 9.59 -16.76
CA VAL A 52 -0.53 9.64 -17.95
C VAL A 52 -1.20 10.30 -19.16
N GLU A 53 -2.52 10.47 -19.20
CA GLU A 53 -3.27 11.12 -20.28
C GLU A 53 -3.59 12.57 -19.98
N ALA A 54 -3.88 12.94 -18.74
CA ALA A 54 -4.35 14.26 -18.34
C ALA A 54 -3.39 15.40 -18.76
N ARG A 55 -3.95 16.57 -18.98
CA ARG A 55 -3.20 17.81 -19.29
C ARG A 55 -2.64 18.45 -18.04
N THR A 56 -3.41 18.36 -16.97
CA THR A 56 -3.08 18.94 -15.67
C THR A 56 -3.43 17.95 -14.57
N VAL A 57 -2.84 18.16 -13.39
CA VAL A 57 -3.20 17.40 -12.19
C VAL A 57 -4.68 17.57 -11.87
N LEU A 58 -5.21 18.79 -11.97
CA LEU A 58 -6.63 19.07 -11.71
C LEU A 58 -7.56 18.27 -12.64
N GLU A 59 -7.25 18.14 -13.94
CA GLU A 59 -8.03 17.33 -14.87
C GLU A 59 -8.02 15.84 -14.45
N CYS A 60 -6.88 15.33 -14.00
CA CYS A 60 -6.77 13.97 -13.47
C CYS A 60 -7.63 13.80 -12.21
N GLU A 61 -7.50 14.72 -11.26
CA GLU A 61 -8.27 14.69 -10.00
C GLU A 61 -9.78 14.70 -10.26
N GLN A 62 -10.26 15.55 -11.19
CA GLN A 62 -11.67 15.57 -11.59
C GLN A 62 -12.17 14.21 -12.10
N ARG A 63 -11.33 13.47 -12.82
CA ARG A 63 -11.65 12.12 -13.30
C ARG A 63 -11.60 11.08 -12.17
N LEU A 64 -10.65 11.22 -11.24
CA LEU A 64 -10.54 10.33 -10.07
C LEU A 64 -11.73 10.46 -9.14
N GLU A 65 -12.30 11.67 -8.99
CA GLU A 65 -13.51 11.89 -8.17
C GLU A 65 -14.77 11.20 -8.73
N GLN A 66 -14.78 10.77 -10.00
CA GLN A 66 -15.86 9.98 -10.57
C GLN A 66 -15.77 8.48 -10.21
N ILE A 67 -14.67 8.05 -9.65
CA ILE A 67 -14.50 6.66 -9.19
C ILE A 67 -15.33 6.47 -7.92
N PRO A 68 -16.09 5.34 -7.81
CA PRO A 68 -16.85 5.04 -6.60
C PRO A 68 -15.96 5.11 -5.34
N GLU A 69 -16.48 5.68 -4.26
CA GLU A 69 -15.74 5.95 -3.01
C GLU A 69 -14.96 4.74 -2.49
N ARG A 70 -15.59 3.56 -2.52
CA ARG A 70 -14.96 2.31 -2.10
C ARG A 70 -13.61 2.07 -2.77
N PHE A 71 -13.46 2.44 -4.03
CA PHE A 71 -12.29 2.15 -4.87
C PHE A 71 -11.44 3.37 -5.19
N ARG A 72 -11.92 4.59 -4.88
CA ARG A 72 -11.28 5.85 -5.27
C ARG A 72 -9.82 5.95 -4.79
N GLY A 73 -9.52 5.50 -3.57
CA GLY A 73 -8.15 5.50 -3.06
C GLY A 73 -7.17 4.71 -3.94
N PHE A 74 -7.59 3.56 -4.49
CA PHE A 74 -6.78 2.80 -5.45
C PHE A 74 -6.58 3.54 -6.78
N GLY A 75 -7.56 4.36 -7.19
CA GLY A 75 -7.41 5.26 -8.34
C GLY A 75 -6.34 6.32 -8.10
N TYR A 76 -6.30 6.92 -6.90
CA TYR A 76 -5.26 7.87 -6.50
C TYR A 76 -3.88 7.22 -6.41
N GLU A 77 -3.78 5.99 -5.91
CA GLU A 77 -2.55 5.19 -5.90
C GLU A 77 -2.01 4.98 -7.32
N GLY A 78 -2.87 4.53 -8.24
CA GLY A 78 -2.51 4.36 -9.65
C GLY A 78 -2.12 5.67 -10.32
N ALA A 79 -2.80 6.78 -10.04
CA ALA A 79 -2.45 8.09 -10.56
C ALA A 79 -1.07 8.55 -10.07
N ALA A 80 -0.75 8.34 -8.80
CA ALA A 80 0.57 8.65 -8.25
C ALA A 80 1.68 7.84 -8.95
N MET A 81 1.46 6.54 -9.20
CA MET A 81 2.35 5.73 -10.03
C MET A 81 2.55 6.36 -11.42
N GLY A 82 1.46 6.77 -12.09
CA GLY A 82 1.51 7.39 -13.41
C GLY A 82 2.37 8.66 -13.42
N TYR A 83 2.19 9.53 -12.44
CA TYR A 83 3.00 10.76 -12.29
C TYR A 83 4.46 10.46 -11.97
N ALA A 84 4.74 9.47 -11.11
CA ALA A 84 6.10 9.06 -10.78
C ALA A 84 6.82 8.45 -12.00
N ILE A 85 6.13 7.67 -12.84
CA ILE A 85 6.68 7.21 -14.14
C ILE A 85 7.01 8.40 -15.02
N LEU A 86 6.11 9.38 -15.16
CA LEU A 86 6.37 10.58 -15.98
C LEU A 86 7.55 11.39 -15.45
N ASP A 87 7.71 11.52 -14.14
CA ASP A 87 8.85 12.20 -13.51
C ASP A 87 10.17 11.44 -13.73
N GLY A 88 10.12 10.11 -13.78
CA GLY A 88 11.28 9.24 -14.03
C GLY A 88 11.70 9.14 -15.51
N LEU A 89 10.89 9.59 -16.48
CA LEU A 89 11.26 9.53 -17.90
C LEU A 89 12.38 10.55 -18.25
N PRO A 90 13.22 10.25 -19.29
CA PRO A 90 14.38 11.07 -19.65
C PRO A 90 14.06 12.55 -19.98
N PHE A 91 12.89 12.80 -20.54
CA PHE A 91 12.44 14.14 -20.97
C PHE A 91 11.17 14.60 -20.25
N GLY A 92 10.85 13.93 -19.12
CA GLY A 92 9.71 14.29 -18.27
C GLY A 92 9.95 15.62 -17.53
N SER A 93 8.90 16.42 -17.35
CA SER A 93 8.96 17.52 -16.39
C SER A 93 8.95 16.91 -14.97
N SER A 94 10.01 17.14 -14.21
CA SER A 94 10.04 16.77 -12.79
C SER A 94 8.99 17.56 -12.01
N ARG A 95 8.38 16.91 -10.97
CA ARG A 95 7.44 17.47 -9.99
C ARG A 95 5.96 17.20 -10.25
N ASN A 96 5.59 16.21 -11.09
CA ASN A 96 4.17 15.84 -11.21
C ASN A 96 3.65 15.24 -9.90
N VAL A 97 4.44 14.36 -9.25
CA VAL A 97 4.10 13.81 -7.92
C VAL A 97 3.95 14.93 -6.89
N ALA A 98 4.90 15.87 -6.83
CA ALA A 98 4.83 16.99 -5.89
C ALA A 98 3.60 17.88 -6.12
N LYS A 99 3.24 18.14 -7.38
CA LYS A 99 2.01 18.87 -7.73
C LYS A 99 0.76 18.10 -7.34
N PHE A 100 0.76 16.80 -7.54
CA PHE A 100 -0.35 15.94 -7.15
C PHE A 100 -0.56 15.93 -5.63
N LEU A 101 0.52 15.80 -4.85
CA LEU A 101 0.50 15.88 -3.39
C LEU A 101 0.23 17.30 -2.84
N SER A 102 0.34 18.34 -3.64
CA SER A 102 -0.08 19.70 -3.26
C SER A 102 -1.55 20.00 -3.57
N GLY A 103 -2.23 19.13 -4.31
CA GLY A 103 -3.66 19.17 -4.62
C GLY A 103 -4.47 18.21 -3.73
N ARG A 104 -5.53 17.63 -4.30
CA ARG A 104 -6.38 16.64 -3.62
C ARG A 104 -5.63 15.35 -3.29
N GLY A 105 -4.56 15.03 -4.03
CA GLY A 105 -3.67 13.90 -3.72
C GLY A 105 -3.10 13.92 -2.31
N ARG A 106 -3.07 15.10 -1.63
CA ARG A 106 -2.66 15.22 -0.22
C ARG A 106 -3.55 14.41 0.72
N GLN A 107 -4.86 14.40 0.49
CA GLN A 107 -5.81 13.61 1.29
C GLN A 107 -5.63 12.10 1.10
N HIS A 108 -4.93 11.71 0.04
CA HIS A 108 -4.61 10.32 -0.30
C HIS A 108 -3.11 10.04 -0.15
N ALA A 109 -2.39 10.76 0.73
CA ALA A 109 -0.93 10.68 0.82
C ALA A 109 -0.43 9.25 1.03
N TYR A 110 -1.04 8.47 1.92
CA TYR A 110 -0.72 7.06 2.13
C TYR A 110 -0.71 6.27 0.81
N MET A 111 -1.80 6.35 0.06
CA MET A 111 -1.94 5.64 -1.22
C MET A 111 -1.01 6.21 -2.30
N ALA A 112 -0.80 7.53 -2.31
CA ALA A 112 0.06 8.17 -3.28
C ALA A 112 1.53 7.76 -3.14
N TYR A 113 2.07 7.70 -1.91
CA TYR A 113 3.44 7.24 -1.68
C TYR A 113 3.63 5.77 -2.07
N ILE A 114 2.63 4.91 -1.80
CA ILE A 114 2.61 3.52 -2.25
C ILE A 114 2.65 3.47 -3.80
N GLY A 115 1.84 4.28 -4.48
CA GLY A 115 1.85 4.38 -5.95
C GLY A 115 3.21 4.81 -6.51
N VAL A 116 3.92 5.70 -5.84
CA VAL A 116 5.31 6.06 -6.19
C VAL A 116 6.23 4.84 -6.10
N GLY A 117 6.05 3.98 -5.11
CA GLY A 117 6.79 2.72 -4.96
C GLY A 117 6.56 1.73 -6.11
N TRP A 118 5.35 1.65 -6.62
CA TRP A 118 5.04 0.88 -7.83
C TRP A 118 5.83 1.38 -9.04
N ALA A 119 5.95 2.71 -9.19
CA ALA A 119 6.76 3.30 -10.25
C ALA A 119 8.24 2.99 -10.06
N MET A 120 8.76 3.05 -8.84
CA MET A 120 10.12 2.69 -8.50
C MET A 120 10.46 1.25 -8.95
N ALA A 121 9.55 0.30 -8.75
CA ALA A 121 9.73 -1.08 -9.18
C ALA A 121 9.81 -1.26 -10.72
N ARG A 122 9.32 -0.30 -11.48
CA ARG A 122 9.33 -0.32 -12.96
C ARG A 122 10.40 0.57 -13.59
N LEU A 123 10.93 1.50 -12.85
CA LEU A 123 12.00 2.38 -13.32
C LEU A 123 13.38 1.74 -13.10
N PRO A 124 14.32 1.92 -14.03
CA PRO A 124 15.68 1.48 -13.79
C PRO A 124 16.31 2.23 -12.60
N ARG A 125 17.16 1.56 -11.82
CA ARG A 125 17.72 2.06 -10.54
C ARG A 125 18.36 3.45 -10.64
N PHE A 126 19.05 3.75 -11.75
CA PHE A 126 19.67 5.06 -11.96
C PHE A 126 18.65 6.21 -12.07
N ARG A 127 17.36 5.91 -12.17
CA ARG A 127 16.26 6.89 -12.17
C ARG A 127 15.62 7.08 -10.79
N TRP A 128 15.91 6.24 -9.83
CA TRP A 128 15.29 6.32 -8.51
C TRP A 128 15.51 7.66 -7.80
N SER A 129 16.70 8.26 -7.96
CA SER A 129 16.99 9.61 -7.43
C SER A 129 16.13 10.74 -8.01
N LYS A 130 15.36 10.47 -9.06
CA LYS A 130 14.39 11.42 -9.63
C LYS A 130 13.01 11.34 -9.00
N ILE A 131 12.75 10.29 -8.23
CA ILE A 131 11.51 10.12 -7.50
C ILE A 131 11.57 11.02 -6.26
N SER A 132 10.70 12.04 -6.25
CA SER A 132 10.62 12.95 -5.11
C SER A 132 9.78 12.35 -3.98
N VAL A 133 10.39 12.22 -2.82
CA VAL A 133 9.73 11.77 -1.57
C VAL A 133 10.12 12.76 -0.47
N ALA A 134 9.29 13.78 -0.31
CA ALA A 134 9.62 14.91 0.56
C ALA A 134 9.25 14.69 2.03
N ASP A 135 8.24 13.84 2.31
CA ASP A 135 7.76 13.63 3.67
C ASP A 135 8.61 12.56 4.38
N PRO A 136 9.26 12.88 5.51
CA PRO A 136 10.12 11.95 6.23
C PRO A 136 9.39 10.72 6.79
N LEU A 137 8.11 10.85 7.19
CA LEU A 137 7.33 9.73 7.68
C LEU A 137 6.82 8.86 6.52
N MET A 138 6.25 9.50 5.49
CA MET A 138 5.59 8.78 4.39
C MET A 138 6.56 8.17 3.38
N ARG A 139 7.83 8.60 3.33
CA ARG A 139 8.80 8.11 2.32
C ARG A 139 9.01 6.59 2.37
N TRP A 140 8.86 5.96 3.54
CA TRP A 140 8.99 4.52 3.70
C TRP A 140 7.86 3.73 3.04
N LEU A 141 6.69 4.36 2.85
CA LEU A 141 5.59 3.78 2.07
C LEU A 141 5.94 3.60 0.58
N VAL A 142 6.95 4.28 0.07
CA VAL A 142 7.49 4.02 -1.27
C VAL A 142 8.09 2.62 -1.34
N LEU A 143 8.82 2.18 -0.31
CA LEU A 143 9.37 0.82 -0.25
C LEU A 143 8.28 -0.23 0.02
N ASP A 144 7.25 0.11 0.79
CA ASP A 144 6.04 -0.71 0.90
C ASP A 144 5.41 -0.92 -0.49
N GLY A 145 5.20 0.14 -1.26
CA GLY A 145 4.68 0.05 -2.63
C GLY A 145 5.58 -0.75 -3.56
N PHE A 146 6.90 -0.62 -3.43
CA PHE A 146 7.87 -1.44 -4.15
C PHE A 146 7.72 -2.93 -3.78
N GLY A 147 7.67 -3.25 -2.50
CA GLY A 147 7.49 -4.62 -1.99
C GLY A 147 6.19 -5.25 -2.48
N PHE A 148 5.10 -4.48 -2.42
CA PHE A 148 3.81 -4.92 -2.97
C PHE A 148 3.92 -5.27 -4.46
N HIS A 149 4.45 -4.37 -5.28
CA HIS A 149 4.64 -4.61 -6.71
C HIS A 149 5.45 -5.87 -6.97
N GLN A 150 6.55 -6.05 -6.25
CA GLN A 150 7.43 -7.20 -6.43
C GLN A 150 6.74 -8.51 -6.05
N ALA A 151 6.05 -8.57 -4.93
CA ALA A 151 5.31 -9.76 -4.51
C ALA A 151 4.12 -10.07 -5.44
N TYR A 152 3.45 -9.04 -5.96
CA TYR A 152 2.32 -9.18 -6.88
C TYR A 152 2.74 -9.71 -8.26
N PHE A 153 3.85 -9.19 -8.83
CA PHE A 153 4.27 -9.53 -10.20
C PHE A 153 5.35 -10.63 -10.27
N ALA A 154 6.09 -10.84 -9.20
CA ALA A 154 7.12 -11.86 -9.09
C ALA A 154 6.91 -12.72 -7.82
N THR A 155 5.68 -13.22 -7.65
CA THR A 155 5.18 -13.96 -6.48
C THR A 155 6.08 -15.14 -6.12
N GLU A 156 6.49 -15.93 -7.13
CA GLU A 156 7.41 -17.05 -6.93
C GLU A 156 8.72 -16.60 -6.25
N LYS A 157 9.26 -15.46 -6.66
CA LYS A 157 10.52 -14.95 -6.12
C LYS A 157 10.35 -14.39 -4.69
N TYR A 158 9.34 -13.54 -4.48
CA TYR A 158 9.24 -12.76 -3.25
C TYR A 158 8.38 -13.41 -2.18
N VAL A 159 7.39 -14.22 -2.56
CA VAL A 159 6.51 -14.93 -1.62
C VAL A 159 6.97 -16.36 -1.41
N THR A 160 7.17 -17.14 -2.48
CA THR A 160 7.52 -18.57 -2.34
C THR A 160 8.98 -18.77 -1.95
N ARG A 161 9.92 -18.12 -2.65
CA ARG A 161 11.36 -18.21 -2.36
C ARG A 161 11.83 -17.18 -1.33
N GLN A 162 10.96 -16.29 -0.90
CA GLN A 162 11.21 -15.31 0.17
C GLN A 162 12.45 -14.44 -0.06
N TYR A 163 12.73 -14.12 -1.34
CA TYR A 163 13.91 -13.34 -1.70
C TYR A 163 13.93 -11.99 -0.99
N GLN A 164 15.10 -11.64 -0.49
CA GLN A 164 15.43 -10.35 0.08
C GLN A 164 16.77 -9.89 -0.48
N GLU A 165 16.91 -8.61 -0.82
CA GLU A 165 18.18 -8.01 -1.20
C GLU A 165 18.89 -7.50 0.07
N PRO A 166 20.03 -8.05 0.48
CA PRO A 166 20.64 -7.74 1.79
C PRO A 166 20.98 -6.26 1.95
N GLU A 167 21.50 -5.63 0.89
CA GLU A 167 21.87 -4.22 0.85
C GLU A 167 21.02 -3.49 -0.18
N PHE A 168 19.74 -3.29 0.15
CA PHE A 168 18.82 -2.62 -0.78
C PHE A 168 19.23 -1.15 -0.97
N PRO A 169 19.49 -0.69 -2.20
CA PRO A 169 20.02 0.65 -2.46
C PRO A 169 18.91 1.72 -2.38
N TRP A 170 18.48 2.05 -1.16
CA TRP A 170 17.49 3.08 -0.93
C TRP A 170 18.04 4.46 -1.29
N PRO A 171 17.43 5.20 -2.24
CA PRO A 171 17.99 6.45 -2.76
C PRO A 171 17.65 7.71 -1.94
N ALA A 172 16.82 7.58 -0.90
CA ALA A 172 16.44 8.68 -0.03
C ALA A 172 17.19 8.64 1.30
N GLU A 173 17.02 9.68 2.12
CA GLU A 173 17.55 9.75 3.47
C GLU A 173 16.93 8.70 4.40
N GLY A 174 17.60 8.42 5.51
CA GLY A 174 17.21 7.48 6.55
C GLY A 174 18.07 6.22 6.59
N PRO A 175 17.92 5.39 7.64
CA PRO A 175 18.76 4.22 7.85
C PRO A 175 18.52 3.13 6.82
N GLN A 176 19.56 2.76 6.07
CA GLN A 176 19.47 1.80 4.95
C GLN A 176 18.98 0.41 5.41
N TRP A 177 19.33 0.00 6.63
CA TRP A 177 18.92 -1.29 7.18
C TRP A 177 17.40 -1.47 7.25
N TYR A 178 16.65 -0.36 7.39
CA TYR A 178 15.19 -0.41 7.49
C TYR A 178 14.48 -0.67 6.15
N ALA A 179 15.18 -0.51 5.04
CA ALA A 179 14.58 -0.67 3.70
C ALA A 179 13.85 -2.02 3.54
N ASN A 180 14.46 -3.11 4.01
CA ASN A 180 13.86 -4.43 3.91
C ASN A 180 12.61 -4.61 4.80
N HIS A 181 12.52 -3.94 5.93
CA HIS A 181 11.33 -3.94 6.79
C HIS A 181 10.13 -3.29 6.07
N ALA A 182 10.33 -2.14 5.46
CA ALA A 182 9.30 -1.45 4.69
C ALA A 182 8.88 -2.26 3.44
N ILE A 183 9.82 -2.93 2.77
CA ILE A 183 9.55 -3.85 1.65
C ILE A 183 8.71 -5.04 2.14
N ASP A 184 9.01 -5.62 3.29
CA ASP A 184 8.27 -6.75 3.85
C ASP A 184 6.84 -6.37 4.24
N GLN A 185 6.61 -5.15 4.75
CA GLN A 185 5.25 -4.64 4.93
C GLN A 185 4.47 -4.67 3.61
N GLY A 186 5.07 -4.21 2.51
CA GLY A 186 4.46 -4.27 1.18
C GLY A 186 4.21 -5.69 0.67
N ILE A 187 5.13 -6.61 0.93
CA ILE A 187 4.96 -8.04 0.62
C ILE A 187 3.77 -8.61 1.39
N GLY A 188 3.65 -8.31 2.69
CA GLY A 188 2.50 -8.72 3.52
C GLY A 188 1.18 -8.21 2.96
N ARG A 189 1.13 -6.94 2.53
CA ARG A 189 -0.05 -6.39 1.84
C ARG A 189 -0.39 -7.14 0.56
N ALA A 190 0.60 -7.49 -0.25
CA ALA A 190 0.40 -8.24 -1.49
C ALA A 190 -0.09 -9.66 -1.24
N MET A 191 0.30 -10.30 -0.13
CA MET A 191 -0.16 -11.64 0.23
C MET A 191 -1.67 -11.71 0.40
N TRP A 192 -2.33 -10.63 0.83
CA TRP A 192 -3.80 -10.54 0.89
C TRP A 192 -4.44 -10.72 -0.50
N PHE A 193 -3.81 -10.19 -1.52
CA PHE A 193 -4.23 -10.34 -2.92
C PHE A 193 -3.84 -11.71 -3.50
N VAL A 194 -2.62 -12.16 -3.24
CA VAL A 194 -2.11 -13.48 -3.68
C VAL A 194 -2.97 -14.61 -3.09
N GLY A 195 -3.34 -14.48 -1.82
CA GLY A 195 -4.23 -15.41 -1.12
C GLY A 195 -5.71 -15.26 -1.47
N GLY A 196 -6.09 -14.33 -2.36
CA GLY A 196 -7.49 -14.15 -2.76
C GLY A 196 -8.41 -13.75 -1.59
N THR A 197 -7.89 -13.02 -0.61
CA THR A 197 -8.54 -12.66 0.66
C THR A 197 -8.88 -13.85 1.59
N GLU A 198 -8.33 -15.03 1.32
CA GLU A 198 -8.50 -16.20 2.20
C GLU A 198 -7.58 -16.08 3.41
N ALA A 199 -8.16 -15.76 4.56
CA ALA A 199 -7.45 -15.40 5.79
C ALA A 199 -6.47 -16.49 6.27
N GLU A 200 -6.89 -17.76 6.27
CA GLU A 200 -6.04 -18.88 6.68
C GLU A 200 -4.87 -19.12 5.73
N LEU A 201 -5.09 -18.98 4.43
CA LEU A 201 -4.03 -19.11 3.44
C LEU A 201 -2.99 -18.01 3.60
N VAL A 202 -3.44 -16.75 3.80
CA VAL A 202 -2.55 -15.61 4.02
C VAL A 202 -1.72 -15.81 5.28
N ALA A 203 -2.33 -16.21 6.39
CA ALA A 203 -1.63 -16.56 7.63
C ALA A 203 -0.56 -17.63 7.39
N THR A 204 -0.94 -18.71 6.70
CA THR A 204 -0.02 -19.82 6.35
C THR A 204 1.16 -19.36 5.49
N MET A 205 0.95 -18.40 4.57
CA MET A 205 2.04 -17.83 3.78
C MET A 205 3.01 -17.04 4.65
N ILE A 206 2.50 -16.21 5.59
CA ILE A 206 3.33 -15.39 6.47
C ILE A 206 4.15 -16.27 7.42
N GLU A 207 3.54 -17.27 8.04
CA GLU A 207 4.18 -18.18 8.99
C GLU A 207 5.37 -18.98 8.41
N LYS A 208 5.44 -19.12 7.09
CA LYS A 208 6.59 -19.75 6.40
C LYS A 208 7.82 -18.85 6.33
N PHE A 209 7.67 -17.55 6.56
CA PHE A 209 8.80 -16.63 6.53
C PHE A 209 9.62 -16.70 7.82
N PRO A 210 10.92 -16.35 7.75
CA PRO A 210 11.74 -16.21 8.95
C PRO A 210 11.06 -15.30 9.99
N GLU A 211 11.18 -15.66 11.25
CA GLU A 211 10.50 -14.97 12.35
C GLU A 211 10.82 -13.47 12.40
N SER A 212 12.05 -13.09 12.03
CA SER A 212 12.49 -11.70 11.97
C SER A 212 11.74 -10.83 10.93
N ARG A 213 11.10 -11.45 9.92
CA ARG A 213 10.34 -10.76 8.87
C ARG A 213 8.84 -10.70 9.14
N GLN A 214 8.35 -11.62 9.98
CA GLN A 214 6.91 -11.79 10.23
C GLN A 214 6.22 -10.52 10.78
N PRO A 215 6.83 -9.71 11.69
CA PRO A 215 6.16 -8.51 12.20
C PRO A 215 5.67 -7.57 11.09
N ASP A 216 6.50 -7.33 10.08
CA ASP A 216 6.19 -6.43 8.97
C ASP A 216 5.16 -7.04 8.02
N LEU A 217 5.27 -8.35 7.76
CA LEU A 217 4.31 -9.08 6.94
C LEU A 217 2.91 -9.10 7.57
N TRP A 218 2.80 -9.35 8.88
CA TRP A 218 1.52 -9.31 9.59
C TRP A 218 0.91 -7.92 9.61
N SER A 219 1.73 -6.87 9.85
CA SER A 219 1.28 -5.47 9.75
C SER A 219 0.73 -5.17 8.35
N GLY A 220 1.47 -5.52 7.30
CA GLY A 220 1.06 -5.31 5.93
C GLY A 220 -0.22 -6.04 5.56
N ALA A 221 -0.37 -7.31 5.95
CA ALA A 221 -1.58 -8.07 5.68
C ALA A 221 -2.80 -7.52 6.45
N GLY A 222 -2.63 -7.12 7.71
CA GLY A 222 -3.67 -6.45 8.51
C GLY A 222 -4.13 -5.13 7.88
N LEU A 223 -3.18 -4.34 7.36
CA LEU A 223 -3.47 -3.12 6.60
C LEU A 223 -4.30 -3.44 5.35
N ALA A 224 -3.90 -4.45 4.57
CA ALA A 224 -4.60 -4.81 3.34
C ALA A 224 -6.01 -5.36 3.61
N ALA A 225 -6.18 -6.22 4.61
CA ALA A 225 -7.47 -6.75 5.04
C ALA A 225 -8.44 -5.61 5.43
N THR A 226 -7.94 -4.59 6.13
CA THR A 226 -8.74 -3.44 6.56
C THR A 226 -9.06 -2.49 5.42
N TYR A 227 -8.08 -2.21 4.53
CA TYR A 227 -8.27 -1.24 3.45
C TYR A 227 -9.04 -1.81 2.27
N ALA A 228 -8.69 -3.01 1.79
CA ALA A 228 -9.31 -3.63 0.62
C ALA A 228 -10.58 -4.41 0.98
N GLY A 229 -10.63 -5.04 2.16
CA GLY A 229 -11.71 -5.91 2.57
C GLY A 229 -11.62 -7.30 1.94
N GLY A 230 -12.77 -7.94 1.77
CA GLY A 230 -12.89 -9.25 1.13
C GLY A 230 -13.02 -10.44 2.08
N ALA A 231 -12.88 -10.22 3.39
CA ALA A 231 -13.12 -11.21 4.43
C ALA A 231 -14.21 -10.72 5.40
N GLY A 232 -15.00 -11.66 5.92
CA GLY A 232 -15.99 -11.41 6.95
C GLY A 232 -15.39 -11.49 8.36
N THR A 233 -16.21 -11.18 9.38
CA THR A 233 -15.78 -11.14 10.80
C THR A 233 -15.08 -12.44 11.22
N GLN A 234 -15.68 -13.59 10.98
CA GLN A 234 -15.12 -14.90 11.37
C GLN A 234 -13.74 -15.19 10.73
N GLU A 235 -13.58 -14.83 9.45
CA GLU A 235 -12.30 -14.98 8.73
C GLU A 235 -11.22 -14.05 9.30
N LEU A 236 -11.61 -12.81 9.63
CA LEU A 236 -10.69 -11.84 10.25
C LEU A 236 -10.30 -12.26 11.67
N GLU A 237 -11.24 -12.80 12.45
CA GLU A 237 -10.96 -13.39 13.77
C GLU A 237 -9.97 -14.55 13.66
N THR A 238 -10.19 -15.47 12.71
CA THR A 238 -9.25 -16.58 12.45
C THR A 238 -7.85 -16.07 12.08
N PHE A 239 -7.77 -15.05 11.20
CA PHE A 239 -6.50 -14.42 10.83
C PHE A 239 -5.80 -13.80 12.05
N TYR A 240 -6.56 -13.11 12.88
CA TYR A 240 -6.07 -12.45 14.08
C TYR A 240 -5.58 -13.44 15.14
N ASP A 241 -6.29 -14.55 15.31
CA ASP A 241 -5.87 -15.63 16.22
C ASP A 241 -4.56 -16.27 15.77
N ARG A 242 -4.41 -16.51 14.45
CA ARG A 242 -3.18 -17.02 13.84
C ARG A 242 -1.98 -16.07 14.01
N ALA A 243 -2.21 -14.77 14.06
CA ALA A 243 -1.15 -13.79 14.27
C ALA A 243 -0.47 -13.94 15.64
N GLY A 244 -1.16 -14.47 16.66
CA GLY A 244 -0.58 -14.77 17.97
C GLY A 244 0.15 -13.57 18.58
N LYS A 245 1.47 -13.69 18.81
CA LYS A 245 2.31 -12.59 19.33
C LYS A 245 2.41 -11.36 18.40
N TYR A 246 1.99 -11.47 17.15
CA TYR A 246 2.00 -10.38 16.16
C TYR A 246 0.66 -9.66 16.04
N ARG A 247 -0.32 -9.93 16.90
CA ARG A 247 -1.58 -9.19 16.98
C ARG A 247 -1.39 -7.68 17.08
N PRO A 248 -0.41 -7.15 17.86
CA PRO A 248 -0.13 -5.71 17.89
C PRO A 248 0.24 -5.12 16.53
N GLN A 249 0.98 -5.87 15.71
CA GLN A 249 1.37 -5.44 14.35
C GLN A 249 0.17 -5.45 13.39
N VAL A 250 -0.72 -6.45 13.50
CA VAL A 250 -1.97 -6.48 12.73
C VAL A 250 -2.85 -5.27 13.09
N ALA A 251 -2.99 -4.96 14.37
CA ALA A 251 -3.76 -3.81 14.86
C ALA A 251 -3.14 -2.49 14.36
N GLN A 252 -1.80 -2.37 14.41
CA GLN A 252 -1.08 -1.20 13.88
C GLN A 252 -1.36 -1.01 12.37
N GLY A 253 -1.29 -2.08 11.56
CA GLY A 253 -1.60 -2.02 10.13
C GLY A 253 -3.06 -1.63 9.87
N SER A 254 -3.99 -2.15 10.65
CA SER A 254 -5.42 -1.80 10.60
C SER A 254 -5.68 -0.33 10.93
N ALA A 255 -5.01 0.20 11.97
CA ALA A 255 -5.10 1.62 12.33
C ALA A 255 -4.60 2.53 11.20
N PHE A 256 -3.49 2.20 10.54
CA PHE A 256 -3.00 2.93 9.37
C PHE A 256 -4.01 2.91 8.22
N ALA A 257 -4.62 1.77 7.92
CA ALA A 257 -5.65 1.66 6.90
C ALA A 257 -6.87 2.52 7.21
N SER A 258 -7.29 2.55 8.48
CA SER A 258 -8.38 3.40 8.95
C SER A 258 -8.04 4.88 8.79
N THR A 259 -6.84 5.30 9.21
CA THR A 259 -6.36 6.67 9.05
C THR A 259 -6.36 7.09 7.58
N ALA A 260 -5.82 6.25 6.70
CA ALA A 260 -5.80 6.53 5.27
C ALA A 260 -7.19 6.69 4.65
N ARG A 261 -8.17 5.90 5.11
CA ARG A 261 -9.57 6.00 4.70
C ARG A 261 -10.25 7.28 5.21
N LEU A 262 -10.02 7.62 6.47
CA LEU A 262 -10.62 8.79 7.12
C LEU A 262 -10.07 10.10 6.55
N GLU A 263 -8.75 10.24 6.39
CA GLU A 263 -8.13 11.43 5.78
C GLU A 263 -8.62 11.69 4.36
N ALA A 264 -8.90 10.61 3.62
CA ALA A 264 -9.45 10.69 2.28
C ALA A 264 -10.97 10.93 2.23
N GLY A 265 -11.68 10.86 3.37
CA GLY A 265 -13.14 10.91 3.41
C GLY A 265 -13.81 9.68 2.76
N LEU A 266 -13.13 8.53 2.75
CA LEU A 266 -13.53 7.31 2.02
C LEU A 266 -13.78 6.12 2.96
N LEU A 267 -14.31 6.38 4.16
CA LEU A 267 -14.63 5.32 5.10
C LEU A 267 -15.74 4.41 4.53
N VAL A 268 -15.53 3.11 4.65
CA VAL A 268 -16.44 2.07 4.13
C VAL A 268 -16.75 1.02 5.19
N PRO A 269 -17.90 0.31 5.12
CA PRO A 269 -18.34 -0.60 6.19
C PRO A 269 -17.34 -1.68 6.57
N HIS A 270 -16.62 -2.27 5.61
CA HIS A 270 -15.64 -3.33 5.91
C HIS A 270 -14.43 -2.84 6.73
N THR A 271 -14.09 -1.53 6.63
CA THR A 271 -13.07 -0.93 7.50
C THR A 271 -13.49 -1.02 8.97
N GLY A 272 -14.79 -0.72 9.27
CA GLY A 272 -15.33 -0.83 10.62
C GLY A 272 -15.32 -2.27 11.15
N VAL A 273 -15.63 -3.25 10.30
CA VAL A 273 -15.55 -4.67 10.69
C VAL A 273 -14.12 -5.06 11.04
N ALA A 274 -13.15 -4.68 10.21
CA ALA A 274 -11.75 -5.02 10.44
C ALA A 274 -11.16 -4.32 11.68
N THR A 275 -11.43 -3.01 11.88
CA THR A 275 -10.93 -2.32 13.07
C THR A 275 -11.59 -2.83 14.35
N GLN A 276 -12.85 -3.26 14.29
CA GLN A 276 -13.49 -3.89 15.45
C GLN A 276 -12.80 -5.20 15.83
N VAL A 277 -12.42 -6.03 14.85
CA VAL A 277 -11.72 -7.30 15.11
C VAL A 277 -10.27 -7.07 15.53
N PHE A 278 -9.53 -6.24 14.79
CA PHE A 278 -8.08 -6.12 14.97
C PHE A 278 -7.68 -5.10 16.04
N CYS A 279 -8.48 -4.05 16.24
CA CYS A 279 -8.18 -2.97 17.19
C CYS A 279 -9.15 -2.96 18.39
N GLY A 280 -10.24 -3.74 18.37
CA GLY A 280 -11.28 -3.71 19.39
C GLY A 280 -12.04 -2.38 19.48
N MET A 281 -12.07 -1.58 18.39
CA MET A 281 -12.65 -0.25 18.38
C MET A 281 -13.13 0.17 16.98
N ASP A 282 -13.88 1.26 16.92
CA ASP A 282 -14.33 1.81 15.64
C ASP A 282 -13.18 2.48 14.83
N PRO A 283 -13.39 2.77 13.53
CA PRO A 283 -12.34 3.37 12.69
C PRO A 283 -11.83 4.72 13.17
N HIS A 284 -12.67 5.57 13.74
CA HIS A 284 -12.26 6.89 14.23
C HIS A 284 -11.36 6.76 15.46
N GLN A 285 -11.71 5.87 16.38
CA GLN A 285 -10.89 5.57 17.56
C GLN A 285 -9.54 4.95 17.16
N ALA A 286 -9.53 3.97 16.23
CA ALA A 286 -8.30 3.35 15.74
C ALA A 286 -7.38 4.38 15.04
N SER A 287 -7.95 5.28 14.24
CA SER A 287 -7.21 6.39 13.62
C SER A 287 -6.67 7.38 14.65
N GLN A 288 -7.43 7.66 15.73
CA GLN A 288 -6.98 8.54 16.79
C GLN A 288 -5.75 7.97 17.51
N VAL A 289 -5.72 6.67 17.80
CA VAL A 289 -4.53 6.00 18.36
C VAL A 289 -3.31 6.22 17.44
N SER A 290 -3.49 6.09 16.11
CA SER A 290 -2.41 6.38 15.16
C SER A 290 -1.94 7.84 15.25
N ALA A 291 -2.86 8.80 15.32
CA ALA A 291 -2.52 10.22 15.41
C ALA A 291 -1.78 10.56 16.72
N ASP A 292 -2.27 10.04 17.85
CA ASP A 292 -1.68 10.29 19.18
C ASP A 292 -0.26 9.71 19.33
N CYS A 293 0.04 8.65 18.58
CA CYS A 293 1.35 7.98 18.59
C CYS A 293 2.36 8.59 17.59
N GLN A 294 1.95 9.56 16.76
CA GLN A 294 2.81 10.11 15.71
C GLN A 294 4.03 10.83 16.32
N PRO A 295 5.26 10.43 15.97
CA PRO A 295 6.46 11.10 16.44
C PRO A 295 6.76 12.37 15.64
N GLU A 296 7.72 13.15 16.11
CA GLU A 296 8.36 14.16 15.26
C GLU A 296 8.97 13.50 14.02
N PRO A 297 8.87 14.11 12.83
CA PRO A 297 9.26 13.50 11.56
C PRO A 297 10.79 13.56 11.34
N VAL A 298 11.57 13.06 12.31
CA VAL A 298 13.03 13.07 12.31
C VAL A 298 13.54 11.65 12.48
N ASP A 299 14.21 11.14 11.44
CA ASP A 299 14.90 9.85 11.54
C ASP A 299 16.17 9.99 12.37
N THR A 300 16.46 8.96 13.18
CA THR A 300 17.75 8.76 13.81
C THR A 300 18.53 7.69 13.05
N GLU A 301 19.85 7.56 13.33
CA GLU A 301 20.67 6.48 12.75
C GLU A 301 20.17 5.10 13.17
N ASP A 302 19.65 4.99 14.39
CA ASP A 302 19.20 3.72 14.97
C ASP A 302 17.75 3.38 14.61
N LEU A 303 16.86 4.37 14.41
CA LEU A 303 15.45 4.13 14.24
C LEU A 303 14.79 5.23 13.38
N PRO A 304 14.17 4.86 12.23
CA PRO A 304 13.39 5.83 11.48
C PRO A 304 12.12 6.23 12.24
N ALA A 305 11.72 7.49 12.09
CA ALA A 305 10.49 8.02 12.71
C ALA A 305 9.25 7.21 12.31
N TYR A 306 9.20 6.71 11.09
CA TYR A 306 8.13 5.83 10.62
C TYR A 306 8.04 4.53 11.43
N GLU A 307 9.18 3.87 11.71
CA GLU A 307 9.18 2.66 12.52
C GLU A 307 8.85 2.95 13.98
N LEU A 308 9.38 4.05 14.53
CA LEU A 308 9.01 4.50 15.88
C LEU A 308 7.48 4.71 16.00
N TRP A 309 6.87 5.27 14.96
CA TRP A 309 5.42 5.44 14.90
C TRP A 309 4.68 4.09 14.93
N ARG A 310 5.09 3.14 14.12
CA ARG A 310 4.51 1.80 14.08
C ARG A 310 4.63 1.08 15.43
N GLN A 311 5.81 1.16 16.07
CA GLN A 311 6.05 0.55 17.38
C GLN A 311 5.18 1.20 18.47
N ARG A 312 5.04 2.52 18.48
CA ARG A 312 4.20 3.23 19.44
C ARG A 312 2.73 2.83 19.29
N ILE A 313 2.21 2.74 18.06
CA ILE A 313 0.84 2.31 17.82
C ILE A 313 0.63 0.87 18.31
N ALA A 314 1.53 -0.05 17.96
CA ALA A 314 1.46 -1.43 18.41
C ALA A 314 1.48 -1.55 19.94
N ALA A 315 2.36 -0.81 20.61
CA ALA A 315 2.43 -0.76 22.08
C ALA A 315 1.15 -0.17 22.68
N ALA A 316 0.60 0.89 22.11
CA ALA A 316 -0.64 1.51 22.59
C ALA A 316 -1.81 0.51 22.59
N PHE A 317 -1.93 -0.37 21.58
CA PHE A 317 -2.98 -1.41 21.57
C PHE A 317 -2.77 -2.46 22.68
N VAL A 318 -1.51 -2.80 22.99
CA VAL A 318 -1.19 -3.68 24.13
C VAL A 318 -1.59 -3.02 25.46
N ASP A 319 -1.20 -1.76 25.65
CA ASP A 319 -1.49 -0.99 26.89
C ASP A 319 -2.99 -0.78 27.10
N LEU A 320 -3.75 -0.64 26.02
CA LEU A 320 -5.20 -0.54 26.05
C LEU A 320 -5.91 -1.91 26.31
N GLY A 321 -5.15 -3.01 26.39
CA GLY A 321 -5.69 -4.36 26.55
C GLY A 321 -6.58 -4.80 25.37
N ARG A 322 -6.24 -4.35 24.16
CA ARG A 322 -7.02 -4.64 22.94
C ARG A 322 -6.45 -5.78 22.11
N VAL A 323 -5.23 -6.21 22.39
CA VAL A 323 -4.48 -7.26 21.66
C VAL A 323 -3.84 -8.26 22.60
#